data_7d5f450397bdfdf0c4ae59927d309b35
#
_entry.id   7d5f450397bdfdf0c4ae59927d309b35
#
_cell.length_a   1.000
_cell.length_b   1.000
_cell.length_c   1.000
_cell.angle_alpha   90.00
_cell.angle_beta   90.00
_cell.angle_gamma   90.00
#
_symmetry.space_group_name_H-M   'P 1'
#
loop_
_entity.id
_entity.type
_entity.pdbx_description
1 polymer ?
#
loop_
_entity_poly.entity_id
_entity_poly.type
_entity_poly.pdbx_seq_one_letter_code
_entity_poly.pdbx_strand_id
1 'polypeptide(L)'
;MSDKKISEYLLTPQAKKDLEDIWFYSYQTWSEHQADQYVEILEDTFINLSFMPEQARELLEFNPPVRIFPCAKHIIVYRIDAQAIVILRVLGAKQDWITILHSLD
;
A
#
# COMPACT_ATOMS: atom_id res chain seq x y z
N MET A 1 26.37 11.63 -3.44
CA MET A 1 25.84 11.25 -3.40
C MET A 1 25.30 10.89 -2.86
N SER A 2 25.02 10.91 -2.88
CA SER A 2 24.37 10.33 -2.59
C SER A 2 23.73 10.06 -2.22
N ASP A 3 23.43 10.05 -2.28
CA ASP A 3 22.74 9.65 -2.09
C ASP A 3 21.96 9.30 -2.08
N LYS A 4 21.88 9.18 -2.31
CA LYS A 4 21.09 8.68 -2.55
C LYS A 4 20.25 8.23 -1.78
N LYS A 5 19.79 8.83 -1.48
CA LYS A 5 18.93 8.27 -0.73
C LYS A 5 18.02 7.46 -1.41
N ILE A 6 17.83 6.48 -1.00
CA ILE A 6 17.08 5.57 -1.72
C ILE A 6 15.68 5.58 -1.28
N SER A 7 14.81 5.88 -2.18
CA SER A 7 13.42 5.73 -1.87
C SER A 7 12.97 4.47 -2.54
N GLU A 8 12.74 3.46 -1.74
CA GLU A 8 12.34 2.16 -2.23
C GLU A 8 11.14 1.65 -1.50
N TYR A 9 10.32 0.92 -2.21
CA TYR A 9 9.26 0.15 -1.59
C TYR A 9 9.31 -1.26 -2.12
N LEU A 10 8.90 -2.19 -1.27
CA LEU A 10 8.80 -3.59 -1.63
C LEU A 10 7.35 -4.01 -1.48
N LEU A 11 6.89 -4.89 -2.34
CA LEU A 11 5.53 -5.40 -2.27
C LEU A 11 5.57 -6.84 -1.81
N THR A 12 4.76 -7.17 -0.81
CA THR A 12 4.58 -8.57 -0.45
C THR A 12 3.81 -9.26 -1.57
N PRO A 13 3.86 -10.59 -1.64
CA PRO A 13 3.02 -11.32 -2.62
C PRO A 13 1.54 -10.97 -2.50
N GLN A 14 1.04 -10.79 -1.27
CA GLN A 14 -0.34 -10.41 -1.08
C GLN A 14 -0.64 -9.01 -1.60
N ALA A 15 0.31 -8.07 -1.40
CA ALA A 15 0.11 -6.73 -1.92
C ALA A 15 0.08 -6.73 -3.44
N LYS A 16 0.93 -7.56 -4.07
CA LYS A 16 0.91 -7.69 -5.52
C LYS A 16 -0.43 -8.22 -5.99
N LYS A 17 -0.96 -9.22 -5.28
CA LYS A 17 -2.25 -9.77 -5.61
C LYS A 17 -3.35 -8.73 -5.45
N ASP A 18 -3.27 -7.93 -4.38
CA ASP A 18 -4.24 -6.86 -4.17
C ASP A 18 -4.25 -5.91 -5.37
N LEU A 19 -3.07 -5.53 -5.85
CA LEU A 19 -3.00 -4.61 -7.00
C LEU A 19 -3.59 -5.24 -8.26
N GLU A 20 -3.33 -6.52 -8.48
CA GLU A 20 -3.91 -7.21 -9.63
C GLU A 20 -5.43 -7.24 -9.54
N ASP A 21 -5.96 -7.53 -8.35
CA ASP A 21 -7.40 -7.57 -8.15
C ASP A 21 -8.02 -6.19 -8.33
N ILE A 22 -7.34 -5.15 -7.83
CA ILE A 22 -7.81 -3.78 -7.98
C ILE A 22 -7.85 -3.39 -9.45
N TRP A 23 -6.78 -3.73 -10.19
CA TRP A 23 -6.72 -3.42 -11.61
C TRP A 23 -7.85 -4.11 -12.36
N PHE A 24 -8.04 -5.40 -12.07
CA PHE A 24 -9.04 -6.18 -12.78
C PHE A 24 -10.44 -5.68 -12.50
N TYR A 25 -10.71 -5.33 -11.23
CA TYR A 25 -12.01 -4.76 -10.87
C TYR A 25 -12.24 -3.44 -11.60
N SER A 26 -11.23 -2.59 -11.65
CA SER A 26 -11.35 -1.30 -12.32
C SER A 26 -11.54 -1.48 -13.82
N TYR A 27 -10.84 -2.45 -14.39
CA TYR A 27 -10.98 -2.78 -15.80
C TYR A 27 -12.40 -3.22 -16.12
N GLN A 28 -12.95 -4.09 -15.31
CA GLN A 28 -14.31 -4.60 -15.55
C GLN A 28 -15.38 -3.54 -15.30
N THR A 29 -15.14 -2.69 -14.31
CA THR A 29 -16.15 -1.70 -13.92
C THR A 29 -16.11 -0.47 -14.80
N TRP A 30 -14.93 -0.07 -15.24
CA TRP A 30 -14.73 1.18 -15.96
C TRP A 30 -14.08 0.94 -17.32
N SER A 31 -12.74 0.84 -17.34
CA SER A 31 -12.02 0.67 -18.60
C SER A 31 -10.58 0.31 -18.26
N GLU A 32 -9.86 -0.16 -19.28
CA GLU A 32 -8.44 -0.43 -19.14
C GLU A 32 -7.67 0.84 -18.78
N HIS A 33 -8.02 1.95 -19.42
CA HIS A 33 -7.36 3.22 -19.18
C HIS A 33 -7.52 3.65 -17.73
N GLN A 34 -8.73 3.54 -17.18
CA GLN A 34 -8.95 3.91 -15.80
C GLN A 34 -8.30 2.96 -14.83
N ALA A 35 -8.24 1.67 -15.18
CA ALA A 35 -7.53 0.69 -14.34
C ALA A 35 -6.07 1.05 -14.25
N ASP A 36 -5.45 1.39 -15.40
CA ASP A 36 -4.04 1.79 -15.41
C ASP A 36 -3.81 3.04 -14.59
N GLN A 37 -4.70 4.02 -14.75
CA GLN A 37 -4.56 5.27 -13.99
C GLN A 37 -4.70 5.07 -12.50
N TYR A 38 -5.62 4.23 -12.09
CA TYR A 38 -5.85 4.02 -10.67
C TYR A 38 -4.65 3.33 -10.00
N VAL A 39 -4.12 2.31 -10.66
CA VAL A 39 -2.94 1.62 -10.12
C VAL A 39 -1.74 2.56 -10.10
N GLU A 40 -1.63 3.42 -11.11
CA GLU A 40 -0.54 4.40 -11.13
C GLU A 40 -0.62 5.36 -9.94
N ILE A 41 -1.85 5.77 -9.56
CA ILE A 41 -2.03 6.62 -8.39
C ILE A 41 -1.54 5.91 -7.13
N LEU A 42 -1.86 4.62 -7.00
CA LEU A 42 -1.40 3.85 -5.85
C LEU A 42 0.13 3.74 -5.85
N GLU A 43 0.71 3.46 -7.01
CA GLU A 43 2.17 3.31 -7.09
C GLU A 43 2.89 4.63 -6.80
N ASP A 44 2.34 5.73 -7.29
CA ASP A 44 2.91 7.05 -6.98
C ASP A 44 2.86 7.30 -5.48
N THR A 45 1.80 6.85 -4.82
CA THR A 45 1.69 7.01 -3.38
C THR A 45 2.72 6.14 -2.66
N PHE A 46 2.97 4.93 -3.16
CA PHE A 46 4.05 4.10 -2.58
C PHE A 46 5.39 4.83 -2.64
N ILE A 47 5.67 5.47 -3.78
CA ILE A 47 6.92 6.22 -3.94
C ILE A 47 6.98 7.37 -2.94
N ASN A 48 5.89 8.12 -2.82
CA ASN A 48 5.84 9.22 -1.86
C ASN A 48 6.04 8.74 -0.43
N LEU A 49 5.42 7.61 -0.07
CA LEU A 49 5.59 7.04 1.26
C LEU A 49 7.03 6.59 1.49
N SER A 50 7.72 6.15 0.46
CA SER A 50 9.10 5.73 0.62
C SER A 50 10.03 6.91 0.94
N PHE A 51 9.67 8.12 0.49
CA PHE A 51 10.44 9.31 0.85
C PHE A 51 10.08 9.84 2.22
N MET A 52 8.83 9.67 2.65
CA MET A 52 8.36 10.20 3.93
C MET A 52 7.59 9.11 4.67
N PRO A 53 8.29 8.05 5.08
CA PRO A 53 7.60 6.86 5.59
C PRO A 53 6.91 7.05 6.93
N GLU A 54 7.27 8.09 7.67
CA GLU A 54 6.70 8.31 8.99
C GLU A 54 5.51 9.27 8.97
N GLN A 55 5.03 9.65 7.77
CA GLN A 55 3.91 10.57 7.72
C GLN A 55 2.60 9.91 8.17
N ALA A 56 2.49 8.60 8.11
CA ALA A 56 1.35 7.89 8.66
C ALA A 56 1.71 7.38 10.04
N ARG A 57 0.74 7.47 10.97
CA ARG A 57 0.96 7.07 12.35
C ARG A 57 1.08 5.56 12.44
N GLU A 58 1.95 5.12 13.33
CA GLU A 58 2.13 3.71 13.59
C GLU A 58 1.01 3.19 14.51
N LEU A 59 0.43 2.07 14.13
CA LEU A 59 -0.65 1.45 14.91
C LEU A 59 -0.07 0.30 15.68
N LEU A 60 0.00 0.49 17.00
CA LEU A 60 0.66 -0.47 17.87
C LEU A 60 -0.24 -1.63 18.26
N GLU A 61 -1.53 -1.53 17.95
CA GLU A 61 -2.45 -2.63 18.27
C GLU A 61 -2.23 -3.84 17.38
N PHE A 62 -1.43 -3.72 16.32
CA PHE A 62 -1.06 -4.85 15.48
C PHE A 62 0.35 -5.31 15.84
N ASN A 63 0.62 -6.59 15.63
CA ASN A 63 1.91 -7.17 15.96
C ASN A 63 2.42 -7.99 14.78
N PRO A 64 3.47 -7.50 14.09
CA PRO A 64 4.18 -6.24 14.36
C PRO A 64 3.33 -5.02 14.00
N PRO A 65 3.70 -3.87 14.54
CA PRO A 65 2.97 -2.64 14.23
C PRO A 65 3.00 -2.30 12.75
N VAL A 66 1.93 -1.66 12.30
CA VAL A 66 1.81 -1.26 10.90
C VAL A 66 1.42 0.22 10.83
N ARG A 67 1.61 0.79 9.65
CA ARG A 67 1.16 2.14 9.35
C ARG A 67 0.12 2.05 8.25
N ILE A 68 -0.86 2.94 8.29
CA ILE A 68 -1.97 2.92 7.35
C ILE A 68 -2.12 4.29 6.75
N PHE A 69 -2.10 4.35 5.43
CA PHE A 69 -2.22 5.60 4.70
C PHE A 69 -3.38 5.51 3.71
N PRO A 70 -4.40 6.36 3.85
CA PRO A 70 -5.52 6.36 2.90
C PRO A 70 -5.08 6.86 1.54
N CYS A 71 -5.56 6.21 0.50
CA CYS A 71 -5.28 6.62 -0.87
C CYS A 71 -6.51 6.32 -1.71
N ALA A 72 -7.22 7.37 -2.10
CA ALA A 72 -8.45 7.24 -2.88
C ALA A 72 -9.44 6.33 -2.16
N LYS A 73 -9.87 5.25 -2.79
CA LYS A 73 -10.86 4.34 -2.18
C LYS A 73 -10.22 3.19 -1.45
N HIS A 74 -8.91 3.24 -1.24
CA HIS A 74 -8.16 2.16 -0.60
C HIS A 74 -7.34 2.68 0.55
N ILE A 75 -6.82 1.76 1.32
CA ILE A 75 -5.82 2.08 2.32
C ILE A 75 -4.57 1.25 2.01
N ILE A 76 -3.43 1.87 2.23
CA ILE A 76 -2.14 1.23 2.04
C ILE A 76 -1.61 0.87 3.41
N VAL A 77 -1.36 -0.40 3.64
CA VAL A 77 -0.84 -0.91 4.90
C VAL A 77 0.62 -1.22 4.69
N TYR A 78 1.48 -0.59 5.48
CA TYR A 78 2.93 -0.77 5.28
C TYR A 78 3.65 -0.70 6.62
N ARG A 79 4.92 -1.07 6.57
CA ARG A 79 5.81 -0.88 7.70
C ARG A 79 7.15 -0.43 7.16
N ILE A 80 7.95 0.15 8.04
CA ILE A 80 9.30 0.60 7.69
C ILE A 80 10.26 -0.55 8.02
N ASP A 81 11.15 -0.85 7.08
CA ASP A 81 12.11 -1.93 7.27
C ASP A 81 13.45 -1.46 6.73
N ALA A 82 14.38 -1.21 7.64
CA ALA A 82 15.71 -0.72 7.28
C ALA A 82 15.59 0.54 6.44
N GLN A 83 15.96 0.48 5.16
CA GLN A 83 15.97 1.68 4.31
C GLN A 83 14.83 1.70 3.32
N ALA A 84 13.87 0.79 3.47
CA ALA A 84 12.76 0.70 2.55
C ALA A 84 11.47 0.61 3.33
N ILE A 85 10.36 0.80 2.63
CA ILE A 85 9.07 0.46 3.22
C ILE A 85 8.59 -0.83 2.57
N VAL A 86 7.84 -1.60 3.34
CA VAL A 86 7.25 -2.84 2.84
C VAL A 86 5.74 -2.63 2.79
N ILE A 87 5.19 -2.69 1.58
CA ILE A 87 3.75 -2.60 1.40
C ILE A 87 3.17 -3.98 1.69
N LEU A 88 2.44 -4.08 2.79
CA LEU A 88 1.90 -5.35 3.25
C LEU A 88 0.60 -5.70 2.55
N ARG A 89 -0.30 -4.74 2.44
CA ARG A 89 -1.61 -4.94 1.80
C ARG A 89 -2.10 -3.62 1.20
N VAL A 90 -2.97 -3.73 0.21
CA VAL A 90 -3.74 -2.59 -0.29
C VAL A 90 -5.20 -3.04 -0.22
N LEU A 91 -5.94 -2.48 0.72
CA LEU A 91 -7.29 -2.94 1.04
C LEU A 91 -8.29 -1.85 0.75
N GLY A 92 -9.52 -2.25 0.43
CA GLY A 92 -10.59 -1.27 0.24
C GLY A 92 -10.90 -0.56 1.55
N ALA A 93 -11.06 0.75 1.48
CA ALA A 93 -11.29 1.54 2.68
C ALA A 93 -12.60 1.14 3.37
N LYS A 94 -13.54 0.57 2.63
CA LYS A 94 -14.82 0.15 3.19
C LYS A 94 -14.86 -1.32 3.58
N GLN A 95 -13.77 -2.07 3.35
CA GLN A 95 -13.68 -3.43 3.83
C GLN A 95 -13.40 -3.44 5.33
N ASP A 96 -13.63 -4.59 5.94
CA ASP A 96 -13.27 -4.76 7.35
C ASP A 96 -11.78 -5.05 7.43
N TRP A 97 -10.98 -4.01 7.15
CA TRP A 97 -9.54 -4.16 7.05
C TRP A 97 -8.91 -4.49 8.40
N ILE A 98 -9.55 -4.10 9.50
CA ILE A 98 -9.02 -4.41 10.82
C ILE A 98 -9.00 -5.93 11.03
N THR A 99 -10.10 -6.60 10.73
CA THR A 99 -10.16 -8.06 10.84
C THR A 99 -9.19 -8.72 9.88
N ILE A 100 -9.10 -8.20 8.64
CA ILE A 100 -8.19 -8.76 7.67
C ILE A 100 -6.76 -8.67 8.17
N LEU A 101 -6.37 -7.53 8.74
CA LEU A 101 -5.00 -7.37 9.23
C LEU A 101 -4.70 -8.26 10.42
N HIS A 102 -5.68 -8.46 11.30
CA HIS A 102 -5.46 -9.34 12.45
C HIS A 102 -5.27 -10.79 12.04
N SER A 103 -5.72 -11.17 10.86
CA SER A 103 -5.58 -12.53 10.39
C SER A 103 -4.28 -12.78 9.61
N LEU A 104 -3.41 -11.78 9.53
CA LEU A 104 -2.16 -11.91 8.77
C LEU A 104 -1.06 -12.63 9.56
N ASP A 105 -1.24 -12.85 10.82
CA ASP A 105 -0.21 -13.50 11.66
C ASP A 105 0.03 -14.94 11.31
#